data_129d8fc64cae110b1faef1a5bbbcfc88
#
_entry.id   129d8fc64cae110b1faef1a5bbbcfc88
#
_cell.length_a   1.000
_cell.length_b   1.000
_cell.length_c   1.000
_cell.angle_alpha   90.00
_cell.angle_beta   90.00
_cell.angle_gamma   90.00
#
_symmetry.space_group_name_H-M   'P 1'
#
loop_
_entity.id
_entity.type
_entity.pdbx_description
1 polymer ?
#
loop_
_entity_poly.entity_id
_entity_poly.type
_entity_poly.pdbx_seq_one_letter_code
_entity_poly.pdbx_strand_id
1 'polypeptide(L)'
;TPAVLNTINKYKITKDSKILELGSGEGRDAIFLLDKGYNVLALEYSISAVNKCKELTNNKSPNNFKQFDLMQDTLPGEYDFIYSVAVIHMFVEENHRQKFYNFIHEHLSNTGKALIISMGNGKDEYKSDINTAFNEVERTSININKKVIVASTSCRIKSIPNMLKEIESSNLKVIENKIIEDVPGFDKCCCFIVEKN
;
A
#
# COMPACT_ATOMS: atom_id res chain seq x y z
N THR A 1 9.86 2.97 -4.93
CA THR A 1 9.88 3.71 -3.65
C THR A 1 11.12 3.34 -2.86
N PRO A 2 12.00 4.31 -2.47
CA PRO A 2 13.25 4.01 -1.75
C PRO A 2 13.04 3.19 -0.47
N ALA A 3 11.98 3.49 0.31
CA ALA A 3 11.70 2.76 1.53
C ALA A 3 11.47 1.25 1.33
N VAL A 4 10.89 0.83 0.20
CA VAL A 4 10.71 -0.60 -0.15
C VAL A 4 12.07 -1.28 -0.30
N LEU A 5 12.98 -0.68 -1.09
CA LEU A 5 14.31 -1.21 -1.32
C LEU A 5 15.17 -1.22 -0.06
N ASN A 6 15.08 -0.15 0.75
CA ASN A 6 15.79 -0.06 2.02
C ASN A 6 15.33 -1.16 2.98
N THR A 7 14.03 -1.48 3.01
CA THR A 7 13.48 -2.57 3.82
C THR A 7 13.96 -3.93 3.32
N ILE A 8 13.92 -4.17 2.00
CA ILE A 8 14.43 -5.41 1.39
C ILE A 8 15.89 -5.64 1.80
N ASN A 9 16.74 -4.61 1.65
CA ASN A 9 18.16 -4.71 1.98
C ASN A 9 18.39 -4.94 3.49
N LYS A 10 17.70 -4.16 4.33
CA LYS A 10 17.85 -4.22 5.79
C LYS A 10 17.47 -5.58 6.37
N TYR A 11 16.35 -6.13 5.92
CA TYR A 11 15.83 -7.40 6.41
C TYR A 11 16.24 -8.61 5.56
N LYS A 12 17.17 -8.40 4.60
CA LYS A 12 17.75 -9.45 3.75
C LYS A 12 16.68 -10.27 3.01
N ILE A 13 15.63 -9.59 2.52
CA ILE A 13 14.62 -10.22 1.67
C ILE A 13 15.30 -10.63 0.37
N THR A 14 15.24 -11.92 0.04
CA THR A 14 15.92 -12.49 -1.12
C THR A 14 15.00 -12.60 -2.33
N LYS A 15 15.54 -12.99 -3.47
CA LYS A 15 14.75 -13.22 -4.68
C LYS A 15 13.84 -14.44 -4.58
N ASP A 16 14.18 -15.39 -3.69
CA ASP A 16 13.37 -16.58 -3.41
C ASP A 16 12.23 -16.29 -2.42
N SER A 17 12.30 -15.14 -1.73
CA SER A 17 11.24 -14.72 -0.81
C SER A 17 9.96 -14.43 -1.55
N LYS A 18 8.82 -14.85 -0.98
CA LYS A 18 7.50 -14.49 -1.50
C LYS A 18 7.14 -13.08 -1.07
N ILE A 19 6.96 -12.19 -2.03
CA ILE A 19 6.65 -10.77 -1.79
C ILE A 19 5.23 -10.47 -2.23
N LEU A 20 4.48 -9.73 -1.41
CA LEU A 20 3.14 -9.26 -1.71
C LEU A 20 3.08 -7.74 -1.67
N GLU A 21 2.59 -7.11 -2.73
CA GLU A 21 2.23 -5.70 -2.76
C GLU A 21 0.72 -5.52 -2.64
N LEU A 22 0.28 -4.69 -1.69
CA LEU A 22 -1.12 -4.32 -1.52
C LEU A 22 -1.37 -2.92 -2.10
N GLY A 23 -2.24 -2.84 -3.10
CA GLY A 23 -2.57 -1.60 -3.79
C GLY A 23 -1.44 -1.11 -4.70
N SER A 24 -1.07 -1.92 -5.69
CA SER A 24 0.08 -1.65 -6.57
C SER A 24 -0.13 -0.45 -7.51
N GLY A 25 -1.36 0.01 -7.70
CA GLY A 25 -1.66 1.00 -8.71
C GLY A 25 -1.17 0.56 -10.10
N GLU A 26 -0.45 1.44 -10.79
CA GLU A 26 0.15 1.13 -12.10
C GLU A 26 1.48 0.34 -12.00
N GLY A 27 1.79 -0.26 -10.85
CA GLY A 27 2.85 -1.25 -10.69
C GLY A 27 4.27 -0.70 -10.56
N ARG A 28 4.46 0.57 -10.19
CA ARG A 28 5.79 1.20 -10.11
C ARG A 28 6.81 0.36 -9.35
N ASP A 29 6.46 -0.09 -8.15
CA ASP A 29 7.38 -0.82 -7.27
C ASP A 29 7.43 -2.31 -7.65
N ALA A 30 6.28 -2.95 -7.94
CA ALA A 30 6.22 -4.34 -8.37
C ALA A 30 6.98 -4.60 -9.66
N ILE A 31 6.79 -3.77 -10.70
CA ILE A 31 7.50 -3.93 -11.99
C ILE A 31 9.01 -3.81 -11.77
N PHE A 32 9.45 -2.82 -11.00
CA PHE A 32 10.86 -2.65 -10.67
C PHE A 32 11.44 -3.89 -9.97
N LEU A 33 10.73 -4.46 -8.99
CA LEU A 33 11.19 -5.64 -8.27
C LEU A 33 11.19 -6.89 -9.17
N LEU A 34 10.18 -7.07 -10.00
CA LEU A 34 10.11 -8.15 -11.00
C LEU A 34 11.29 -8.08 -11.99
N ASP A 35 11.62 -6.89 -12.47
CA ASP A 35 12.76 -6.67 -13.36
C ASP A 35 14.11 -6.98 -12.69
N LYS A 36 14.19 -6.86 -11.36
CA LYS A 36 15.34 -7.28 -10.54
C LYS A 36 15.32 -8.76 -10.21
N GLY A 37 14.30 -9.50 -10.61
CA GLY A 37 14.18 -10.94 -10.43
C GLY A 37 13.59 -11.35 -9.06
N TYR A 38 12.91 -10.46 -8.35
CA TYR A 38 12.16 -10.80 -7.13
C TYR A 38 10.84 -11.48 -7.47
N ASN A 39 10.38 -12.36 -6.58
CA ASN A 39 9.10 -13.05 -6.69
C ASN A 39 7.98 -12.23 -6.04
N VAL A 40 7.33 -11.36 -6.83
CA VAL A 40 6.30 -10.42 -6.36
C VAL A 40 4.93 -10.80 -6.91
N LEU A 41 3.92 -10.84 -6.04
CA LEU A 41 2.51 -10.76 -6.39
C LEU A 41 1.99 -9.37 -6.04
N ALA A 42 1.43 -8.67 -6.99
CA ALA A 42 0.86 -7.34 -6.84
C ALA A 42 -0.66 -7.38 -6.92
N LEU A 43 -1.32 -6.91 -5.88
CA LEU A 43 -2.78 -6.85 -5.77
C LEU A 43 -3.26 -5.41 -5.95
N GLU A 44 -4.28 -5.22 -6.78
CA GLU A 44 -4.84 -3.91 -7.07
C GLU A 44 -6.35 -4.01 -7.31
N TYR A 45 -7.11 -3.08 -6.75
CA TYR A 45 -8.57 -3.02 -6.89
C TYR A 45 -9.00 -2.66 -8.31
N SER A 46 -8.31 -1.70 -8.92
CA SER A 46 -8.63 -1.18 -10.26
C SER A 46 -8.19 -2.12 -11.36
N ILE A 47 -9.13 -2.73 -12.08
CA ILE A 47 -8.83 -3.56 -13.24
C ILE A 47 -8.07 -2.81 -14.34
N SER A 48 -8.32 -1.50 -14.50
CA SER A 48 -7.59 -0.67 -15.48
C SER A 48 -6.12 -0.53 -15.11
N ALA A 49 -5.81 -0.35 -13.81
CA ALA A 49 -4.43 -0.30 -13.33
C ALA A 49 -3.73 -1.67 -13.48
N VAL A 50 -4.41 -2.77 -13.15
CA VAL A 50 -3.90 -4.13 -13.39
C VAL A 50 -3.57 -4.36 -14.86
N ASN A 51 -4.46 -3.98 -15.77
CA ASN A 51 -4.22 -4.13 -17.21
C ASN A 51 -3.03 -3.28 -17.66
N LYS A 52 -2.90 -2.06 -17.13
CA LYS A 52 -1.74 -1.20 -17.38
C LYS A 52 -0.42 -1.84 -16.95
N CYS A 53 -0.38 -2.47 -15.77
CA CYS A 53 0.80 -3.23 -15.31
C CYS A 53 1.18 -4.35 -16.29
N LYS A 54 0.18 -5.11 -16.77
CA LYS A 54 0.41 -6.19 -17.75
C LYS A 54 0.96 -5.65 -19.07
N GLU A 55 0.41 -4.54 -19.57
CA GLU A 55 0.93 -3.85 -20.76
C GLU A 55 2.38 -3.40 -20.56
N LEU A 56 2.69 -2.70 -19.45
CA LEU A 56 4.03 -2.19 -19.15
C LEU A 56 5.08 -3.30 -19.04
N THR A 57 4.69 -4.50 -18.61
CA THR A 57 5.56 -5.68 -18.58
C THR A 57 5.57 -6.47 -19.90
N ASN A 58 4.94 -5.94 -20.96
CA ASN A 58 4.76 -6.64 -22.25
C ASN A 58 4.17 -8.04 -22.07
N ASN A 59 3.28 -8.22 -21.10
CA ASN A 59 2.66 -9.49 -20.70
C ASN A 59 3.69 -10.61 -20.35
N LYS A 60 4.92 -10.27 -19.98
CA LYS A 60 5.92 -11.25 -19.54
C LYS A 60 5.61 -11.81 -18.14
N SER A 61 4.87 -11.05 -17.33
CA SER A 61 4.54 -11.43 -15.94
C SER A 61 3.05 -11.22 -15.63
N PRO A 62 2.11 -11.72 -16.45
CA PRO A 62 0.69 -11.38 -16.33
C PRO A 62 0.06 -11.93 -15.03
N ASN A 63 0.59 -13.03 -14.49
CA ASN A 63 0.11 -13.67 -13.27
C ASN A 63 0.59 -12.96 -11.98
N ASN A 64 1.55 -12.06 -12.11
CA ASN A 64 2.07 -11.28 -10.99
C ASN A 64 1.22 -10.06 -10.65
N PHE A 65 0.23 -9.71 -11.49
CA PHE A 65 -0.71 -8.62 -11.27
C PHE A 65 -2.13 -9.16 -11.25
N LYS A 66 -2.79 -9.01 -10.11
CA LYS A 66 -4.14 -9.54 -9.89
C LYS A 66 -5.09 -8.44 -9.45
N GLN A 67 -6.28 -8.38 -10.09
CA GLN A 67 -7.37 -7.61 -9.53
C GLN A 67 -7.81 -8.26 -8.22
N PHE A 68 -7.93 -7.45 -7.17
CA PHE A 68 -8.23 -7.93 -5.84
C PHE A 68 -8.92 -6.87 -4.99
N ASP A 69 -10.09 -7.20 -4.46
CA ASP A 69 -10.77 -6.38 -3.45
C ASP A 69 -10.41 -6.92 -2.06
N LEU A 70 -9.57 -6.20 -1.35
CA LEU A 70 -9.12 -6.56 -0.01
C LEU A 70 -10.28 -6.71 1.00
N MET A 71 -11.44 -6.11 0.71
CA MET A 71 -12.62 -6.20 1.57
C MET A 71 -13.47 -7.44 1.33
N GLN A 72 -13.32 -8.12 0.19
CA GLN A 72 -14.21 -9.20 -0.23
C GLN A 72 -13.49 -10.48 -0.66
N ASP A 73 -12.32 -10.34 -1.31
CA ASP A 73 -11.61 -11.47 -1.88
C ASP A 73 -10.75 -12.20 -0.85
N THR A 74 -10.43 -13.45 -1.16
CA THR A 74 -9.51 -14.28 -0.36
C THR A 74 -8.26 -14.62 -1.14
N LEU A 75 -7.13 -14.67 -0.42
CA LEU A 75 -5.84 -15.01 -0.98
C LEU A 75 -5.24 -16.19 -0.20
N PRO A 76 -4.76 -17.25 -0.86
CA PRO A 76 -4.08 -18.35 -0.17
C PRO A 76 -2.61 -18.03 0.09
N GLY A 77 -2.09 -18.62 1.17
CA GLY A 77 -0.66 -18.66 1.45
C GLY A 77 -0.13 -17.51 2.30
N GLU A 78 1.14 -17.63 2.64
CA GLU A 78 1.90 -16.66 3.45
C GLU A 78 3.04 -16.08 2.63
N TYR A 79 3.47 -14.87 3.03
CA TYR A 79 4.50 -14.07 2.36
C TYR A 79 5.59 -13.66 3.34
N ASP A 80 6.83 -13.66 2.87
CA ASP A 80 8.00 -13.27 3.67
C ASP A 80 8.13 -11.75 3.79
N PHE A 81 7.61 -11.04 2.79
CA PHE A 81 7.54 -9.60 2.81
C PHE A 81 6.21 -9.11 2.22
N ILE A 82 5.48 -8.32 2.99
CA ILE A 82 4.28 -7.63 2.52
C ILE A 82 4.57 -6.14 2.53
N TYR A 83 4.23 -5.42 1.47
CA TYR A 83 4.33 -3.97 1.50
C TYR A 83 3.11 -3.28 0.90
N SER A 84 2.84 -2.10 1.42
CA SER A 84 1.75 -1.23 0.96
C SER A 84 2.20 0.22 1.01
N VAL A 85 2.14 0.89 -0.13
CA VAL A 85 2.58 2.28 -0.28
C VAL A 85 1.38 3.16 -0.61
N ALA A 86 1.03 4.05 0.31
CA ALA A 86 -0.04 5.02 0.14
C ALA A 86 -1.43 4.41 -0.15
N VAL A 87 -1.81 3.37 0.59
CA VAL A 87 -3.12 2.70 0.46
C VAL A 87 -3.99 2.89 1.69
N ILE A 88 -3.47 2.61 2.89
CA ILE A 88 -4.29 2.58 4.14
C ILE A 88 -5.03 3.89 4.41
N HIS A 89 -4.48 5.03 3.98
CA HIS A 89 -5.14 6.32 4.14
C HIS A 89 -6.39 6.49 3.26
N MET A 90 -6.61 5.63 2.27
CA MET A 90 -7.82 5.63 1.45
C MET A 90 -9.00 4.96 2.16
N PHE A 91 -8.75 4.14 3.18
CA PHE A 91 -9.79 3.54 4.00
C PHE A 91 -10.23 4.50 5.10
N VAL A 92 -11.44 5.05 4.95
CA VAL A 92 -12.04 6.04 5.88
C VAL A 92 -12.64 5.34 7.09
N GLU A 93 -13.28 4.19 6.89
CA GLU A 93 -13.97 3.44 7.92
C GLU A 93 -13.02 2.56 8.74
N GLU A 94 -13.23 2.56 10.07
CA GLU A 94 -12.36 1.81 10.99
C GLU A 94 -12.38 0.29 10.73
N ASN A 95 -13.54 -0.26 10.33
CA ASN A 95 -13.65 -1.68 10.01
C ASN A 95 -12.84 -2.07 8.75
N HIS A 96 -12.76 -1.20 7.75
CA HIS A 96 -11.93 -1.44 6.56
C HIS A 96 -10.45 -1.36 6.89
N ARG A 97 -10.06 -0.41 7.74
CA ARG A 97 -8.70 -0.28 8.25
C ARG A 97 -8.29 -1.51 9.07
N GLN A 98 -9.19 -1.98 9.94
CA GLN A 98 -8.95 -3.20 10.71
C GLN A 98 -8.80 -4.44 9.81
N LYS A 99 -9.66 -4.58 8.76
CA LYS A 99 -9.51 -5.65 7.77
C LYS A 99 -8.16 -5.60 7.04
N PHE A 100 -7.67 -4.40 6.69
CA PHE A 100 -6.36 -4.23 6.07
C PHE A 100 -5.23 -4.75 6.96
N TYR A 101 -5.21 -4.42 8.24
CA TYR A 101 -4.18 -4.90 9.15
C TYR A 101 -4.32 -6.40 9.45
N ASN A 102 -5.55 -6.89 9.63
CA ASN A 102 -5.82 -8.31 9.81
C ASN A 102 -5.35 -9.13 8.60
N PHE A 103 -5.60 -8.64 7.38
CA PHE A 103 -5.11 -9.26 6.15
C PHE A 103 -3.58 -9.37 6.15
N ILE A 104 -2.86 -8.32 6.55
CA ILE A 104 -1.41 -8.38 6.69
C ILE A 104 -1.02 -9.44 7.72
N HIS A 105 -1.64 -9.46 8.89
CA HIS A 105 -1.36 -10.46 9.93
C HIS A 105 -1.61 -11.89 9.42
N GLU A 106 -2.71 -12.15 8.75
CA GLU A 106 -3.08 -13.48 8.25
C GLU A 106 -2.10 -14.01 7.20
N HIS A 107 -1.60 -13.12 6.34
CA HIS A 107 -0.76 -13.51 5.20
C HIS A 107 0.74 -13.29 5.41
N LEU A 108 1.16 -12.68 6.51
CA LEU A 108 2.58 -12.54 6.84
C LEU A 108 3.11 -13.85 7.40
N SER A 109 4.26 -14.35 6.93
CA SER A 109 4.91 -15.51 7.54
C SER A 109 5.42 -15.17 8.96
N ASN A 110 5.66 -16.19 9.80
CA ASN A 110 6.05 -15.98 11.20
C ASN A 110 7.35 -15.20 11.38
N THR A 111 8.25 -15.25 10.40
CA THR A 111 9.51 -14.48 10.39
C THR A 111 9.46 -13.30 9.43
N GLY A 112 8.32 -13.13 8.75
CA GLY A 112 8.11 -12.11 7.74
C GLY A 112 8.12 -10.69 8.29
N LYS A 113 8.27 -9.74 7.39
CA LYS A 113 8.18 -8.30 7.70
C LYS A 113 7.15 -7.65 6.80
N ALA A 114 6.40 -6.68 7.35
CA ALA A 114 5.56 -5.86 6.50
C ALA A 114 5.96 -4.38 6.61
N LEU A 115 5.94 -3.70 5.45
CA LEU A 115 6.16 -2.26 5.32
C LEU A 115 4.82 -1.59 4.99
N ILE A 116 4.41 -0.68 5.85
CA ILE A 116 3.16 0.08 5.68
C ILE A 116 3.51 1.56 5.59
N ILE A 117 3.18 2.19 4.47
CA ILE A 117 3.38 3.62 4.25
C ILE A 117 2.02 4.29 4.06
N SER A 118 1.73 5.27 4.91
CA SER A 118 0.50 6.05 4.89
C SER A 118 0.79 7.54 4.71
N MET A 119 -0.03 8.23 3.95
CA MET A 119 0.02 9.70 3.89
C MET A 119 -0.16 10.31 5.28
N GLY A 120 0.59 11.35 5.60
CA GLY A 120 0.48 12.13 6.82
C GLY A 120 1.82 12.46 7.46
N ASN A 121 1.82 13.51 8.29
CA ASN A 121 3.01 14.00 9.01
C ASN A 121 3.19 13.38 10.41
N GLY A 122 2.35 12.39 10.75
CA GLY A 122 2.40 11.68 12.02
C GLY A 122 1.78 12.41 13.22
N LYS A 123 1.28 13.63 13.03
CA LYS A 123 0.68 14.47 14.09
C LYS A 123 -0.77 14.82 13.79
N ASP A 124 -1.02 15.35 12.60
CA ASP A 124 -2.32 15.85 12.19
C ASP A 124 -3.21 14.68 11.77
N GLU A 125 -4.51 14.85 12.02
CA GLU A 125 -5.53 13.90 11.65
C GLU A 125 -6.58 14.53 10.74
N TYR A 126 -7.05 13.75 9.78
CA TYR A 126 -8.11 14.15 8.87
C TYR A 126 -8.99 12.97 8.52
N LYS A 127 -10.28 13.20 8.41
CA LYS A 127 -11.26 12.22 7.92
C LYS A 127 -12.18 12.87 6.91
N SER A 128 -12.24 12.31 5.70
CA SER A 128 -13.25 12.70 4.70
C SER A 128 -14.64 12.36 5.20
N ASP A 129 -15.62 13.19 4.86
CA ASP A 129 -17.02 12.80 4.98
C ASP A 129 -17.32 11.78 3.88
N ILE A 130 -17.67 10.56 4.27
CA ILE A 130 -17.94 9.47 3.33
C ILE A 130 -19.14 9.77 2.41
N ASN A 131 -20.08 10.61 2.85
CA ASN A 131 -21.24 10.96 2.04
C ASN A 131 -20.91 11.91 0.88
N THR A 132 -19.79 12.64 0.98
CA THR A 132 -19.28 13.56 -0.04
C THR A 132 -18.00 13.05 -0.71
N ALA A 133 -17.42 11.99 -0.21
CA ALA A 133 -16.29 11.30 -0.83
C ALA A 133 -16.75 10.79 -2.22
N PHE A 134 -15.88 10.94 -3.22
CA PHE A 134 -16.11 10.57 -4.61
C PHE A 134 -17.04 11.51 -5.41
N ASN A 135 -17.54 12.61 -4.84
CA ASN A 135 -18.17 13.66 -5.62
C ASN A 135 -17.19 14.21 -6.65
N GLU A 136 -17.72 14.59 -7.80
CA GLU A 136 -16.92 15.23 -8.84
C GLU A 136 -16.40 16.60 -8.36
N VAL A 137 -15.11 16.81 -8.54
CA VAL A 137 -14.44 18.07 -8.22
C VAL A 137 -13.56 18.52 -9.39
N GLU A 138 -13.52 19.82 -9.61
CA GLU A 138 -12.62 20.42 -10.60
C GLU A 138 -11.20 20.49 -10.02
N ARG A 139 -10.22 19.94 -10.73
CA ARG A 139 -8.80 20.04 -10.39
C ARG A 139 -7.99 20.47 -11.59
N THR A 140 -6.91 21.22 -11.35
CA THR A 140 -5.96 21.53 -12.42
C THR A 140 -5.00 20.35 -12.57
N SER A 141 -5.00 19.73 -13.73
CA SER A 141 -4.01 18.70 -14.06
C SER A 141 -2.64 19.34 -14.29
N ILE A 142 -1.66 18.94 -13.49
CA ILE A 142 -0.27 19.44 -13.56
C ILE A 142 0.35 19.07 -14.91
N ASN A 143 0.02 17.89 -15.45
CA ASN A 143 0.63 17.38 -16.68
C ASN A 143 0.20 18.13 -17.94
N ILE A 144 -1.04 18.64 -17.98
CA ILE A 144 -1.60 19.30 -19.16
C ILE A 144 -2.00 20.76 -18.88
N ASN A 145 -1.80 21.22 -17.65
CA ASN A 145 -2.17 22.57 -17.18
C ASN A 145 -3.61 22.98 -17.56
N LYS A 146 -4.54 22.03 -17.48
CA LYS A 146 -5.96 22.23 -17.75
C LYS A 146 -6.81 21.79 -16.57
N LYS A 147 -7.96 22.44 -16.43
CA LYS A 147 -8.98 22.02 -15.49
C LYS A 147 -9.61 20.70 -15.98
N VAL A 148 -9.69 19.73 -15.10
CA VAL A 148 -10.32 18.43 -15.33
C VAL A 148 -11.28 18.14 -14.19
N ILE A 149 -12.41 17.54 -14.53
CA ILE A 149 -13.36 17.05 -13.54
C ILE A 149 -12.92 15.63 -13.16
N VAL A 150 -12.68 15.39 -11.89
CA VAL A 150 -12.29 14.08 -11.35
C VAL A 150 -13.12 13.76 -10.13
N ALA A 151 -13.38 12.49 -9.89
CA ALA A 151 -13.96 12.07 -8.62
C ALA A 151 -12.95 12.37 -7.49
N SER A 152 -13.40 12.97 -6.40
CA SER A 152 -12.59 13.11 -5.22
C SER A 152 -12.38 11.72 -4.60
N THR A 153 -11.26 11.54 -3.92
CA THR A 153 -10.95 10.30 -3.21
C THR A 153 -11.25 10.45 -1.73
N SER A 154 -11.68 9.37 -1.09
CA SER A 154 -11.76 9.33 0.37
C SER A 154 -10.37 9.33 0.99
N CYS A 155 -10.24 9.95 2.16
CA CYS A 155 -8.98 10.03 2.87
C CYS A 155 -9.18 10.00 4.38
N ARG A 156 -8.39 9.17 5.08
CA ARG A 156 -8.27 9.11 6.52
C ARG A 156 -6.81 9.18 6.92
N ILE A 157 -6.36 10.35 7.36
CA ILE A 157 -5.03 10.55 7.92
C ILE A 157 -5.13 10.35 9.43
N LYS A 158 -4.21 9.59 10.00
CA LYS A 158 -4.10 9.38 11.44
C LYS A 158 -2.71 9.75 11.94
N SER A 159 -2.64 10.20 13.18
CA SER A 159 -1.39 10.40 13.89
C SER A 159 -0.66 9.07 14.14
N ILE A 160 0.66 9.10 14.30
CA ILE A 160 1.44 7.90 14.63
C ILE A 160 0.88 7.17 15.86
N PRO A 161 0.56 7.83 17.00
CA PRO A 161 0.00 7.13 18.15
C PRO A 161 -1.30 6.37 17.86
N ASN A 162 -2.17 6.92 17.00
CA ASN A 162 -3.41 6.26 16.64
C ASN A 162 -3.21 5.14 15.61
N MET A 163 -2.24 5.28 14.71
CA MET A 163 -1.85 4.17 13.81
C MET A 163 -1.20 3.01 14.56
N LEU A 164 -0.36 3.29 15.57
CA LEU A 164 0.23 2.25 16.43
C LEU A 164 -0.86 1.42 17.11
N LYS A 165 -1.89 2.05 17.67
CA LYS A 165 -3.02 1.34 18.29
C LYS A 165 -3.76 0.44 17.31
N GLU A 166 -3.99 0.90 16.07
CA GLU A 166 -4.64 0.10 15.04
C GLU A 166 -3.80 -1.13 14.66
N ILE A 167 -2.49 -0.93 14.45
CA ILE A 167 -1.57 -2.00 14.09
C ILE A 167 -1.50 -3.05 15.20
N GLU A 168 -1.30 -2.62 16.44
CA GLU A 168 -1.17 -3.51 17.60
C GLU A 168 -2.48 -4.26 17.89
N SER A 169 -3.64 -3.64 17.65
CA SER A 169 -4.95 -4.31 17.81
C SER A 169 -5.17 -5.46 16.82
N SER A 170 -4.35 -5.57 15.77
CA SER A 170 -4.37 -6.63 14.76
C SER A 170 -3.33 -7.73 15.00
N ASN A 171 -2.78 -7.85 16.23
CA ASN A 171 -1.71 -8.79 16.57
C ASN A 171 -0.43 -8.61 15.72
N LEU A 172 -0.19 -7.38 15.28
CA LEU A 172 1.05 -6.95 14.65
C LEU A 172 1.86 -6.12 15.62
N LYS A 173 3.17 -6.33 15.66
CA LYS A 173 4.11 -5.57 16.46
C LYS A 173 4.88 -4.60 15.57
N VAL A 174 4.86 -3.32 15.91
CA VAL A 174 5.68 -2.33 15.24
C VAL A 174 7.12 -2.42 15.74
N ILE A 175 8.06 -2.68 14.84
CA ILE A 175 9.49 -2.74 15.14
C ILE A 175 10.22 -1.45 14.75
N GLU A 176 9.68 -0.70 13.80
CA GLU A 176 10.19 0.60 13.40
C GLU A 176 9.05 1.52 12.95
N ASN A 177 9.18 2.81 13.26
CA ASN A 177 8.36 3.83 12.63
C ASN A 177 9.19 5.12 12.41
N LYS A 178 8.86 5.85 11.34
CA LYS A 178 9.47 7.15 11.02
C LYS A 178 8.60 7.94 10.05
N ILE A 179 8.88 9.23 9.95
CA ILE A 179 8.38 10.05 8.83
C ILE A 179 9.38 9.99 7.68
N ILE A 180 8.87 9.85 6.47
CA ILE A 180 9.64 9.85 5.23
C ILE A 180 9.05 10.89 4.26
N GLU A 181 9.89 11.42 3.35
CA GLU A 181 9.55 12.48 2.40
C GLU A 181 9.86 12.07 0.95
N ASP A 182 10.26 10.81 0.75
CA ASP A 182 10.72 10.28 -0.54
C ASP A 182 9.68 9.38 -1.25
N VAL A 183 8.39 9.53 -0.90
CA VAL A 183 7.28 8.84 -1.57
C VAL A 183 6.76 9.72 -2.69
N PRO A 184 6.86 9.32 -3.97
CA PRO A 184 6.37 10.13 -5.08
C PRO A 184 4.90 10.52 -4.96
N GLY A 185 4.61 11.81 -5.07
CA GLY A 185 3.26 12.37 -4.97
C GLY A 185 2.80 12.71 -3.56
N PHE A 186 3.65 12.56 -2.53
CA PHE A 186 3.32 12.86 -1.14
C PHE A 186 4.47 13.64 -0.47
N ASP A 187 4.12 14.72 0.23
CA ASP A 187 5.13 15.53 0.95
C ASP A 187 5.70 14.78 2.16
N LYS A 188 4.81 14.16 2.94
CA LYS A 188 5.17 13.41 4.16
C LYS A 188 4.35 12.14 4.28
N CYS A 189 5.02 11.07 4.66
CA CYS A 189 4.37 9.81 4.94
C CYS A 189 4.85 9.22 6.26
N CYS A 190 3.91 8.59 6.98
CA CYS A 190 4.22 7.72 8.11
C CYS A 190 4.62 6.36 7.56
N CYS A 191 5.79 5.88 7.94
CA CYS A 191 6.35 4.61 7.52
C CYS A 191 6.49 3.69 8.74
N PHE A 192 5.94 2.50 8.66
CA PHE A 192 5.99 1.49 9.71
C PHE A 192 6.56 0.19 9.17
N ILE A 193 7.45 -0.44 9.94
CA ILE A 193 7.85 -1.83 9.74
C ILE A 193 7.23 -2.66 10.86
N VAL A 194 6.54 -3.71 10.49
CA VAL A 194 5.83 -4.58 11.44
C VAL A 194 6.19 -6.05 11.23
N GLU A 195 5.98 -6.84 12.28
CA GLU A 195 6.07 -8.31 12.28
C GLU A 195 4.86 -8.90 13.01
N LYS A 196 4.64 -10.20 12.92
CA LYS A 196 3.66 -10.89 13.80
C LYS A 196 4.09 -10.78 15.26
N ASN A 197 3.12 -10.58 16.15
CA ASN A 197 3.37 -10.53 17.60
C ASN A 197 3.56 -11.93 18.18
#